data_82e45a83c19615839203868ef087e3db
#
_entry.id   82e45a83c19615839203868ef087e3db
#
_cell.length_a   1.000
_cell.length_b   1.000
_cell.length_c   1.000
_cell.angle_alpha   90.00
_cell.angle_beta   90.00
_cell.angle_gamma   90.00
#
_symmetry.space_group_name_H-M   'P 1'
#
loop_
_entity.id
_entity.type
_entity.pdbx_description
1 polymer ?
#
loop_
_entity_poly.entity_id
_entity_poly.type
_entity_poly.pdbx_seq_one_letter_code
_entity_poly.pdbx_strand_id
1 'polypeptide(L)'
;MRFILGVTGASGAIYATRTAMHLKRLGHYVTALVTPPGRGVVAYEEQDALFDYVDELPDVKNFFAECASGSADYAGMAVVPCSMGTIGRITAGTADNLLIRAADVCLKERRPLIVVPREMPYNLIHLDNMTRLTRQGGIVIPASPHFYDRPKTIEDAVDTVVAKILMHLGALAGGAEIVKPWKGIKIESSVKKTKAKGKKK
;
A
#
# COMPACT_ATOMS: atom_id res chain seq x y z
N MET A 1 3.73 9.72 14.79
CA MET A 1 2.55 8.82 14.94
C MET A 1 3.03 7.38 14.89
N ARG A 2 2.17 6.41 15.32
CA ARG A 2 2.45 4.97 15.25
C ARG A 2 1.59 4.33 14.16
N PHE A 3 2.20 3.52 13.30
CA PHE A 3 1.50 2.82 12.22
C PHE A 3 1.78 1.32 12.26
N ILE A 4 0.80 0.54 11.81
CA ILE A 4 0.94 -0.89 11.64
C ILE A 4 1.20 -1.18 10.17
N LEU A 5 2.24 -1.97 9.89
CA LEU A 5 2.60 -2.45 8.56
C LEU A 5 2.39 -3.96 8.48
N GLY A 6 1.35 -4.39 7.79
CA GLY A 6 1.09 -5.80 7.52
C GLY A 6 1.81 -6.26 6.25
N VAL A 7 2.51 -7.40 6.30
CA VAL A 7 3.19 -8.00 5.13
C VAL A 7 2.72 -9.43 4.94
N THR A 8 2.22 -9.73 3.75
CA THR A 8 1.64 -11.04 3.44
C THR A 8 2.34 -11.73 2.27
N GLY A 9 1.92 -12.95 1.94
CA GLY A 9 2.57 -13.79 0.93
C GLY A 9 2.28 -13.42 -0.54
N ALA A 10 2.03 -12.15 -0.83
CA ALA A 10 1.98 -11.67 -2.22
C ALA A 10 3.36 -11.14 -2.62
N SER A 11 3.76 -11.32 -3.88
CA SER A 11 4.99 -10.73 -4.44
C SER A 11 4.91 -9.20 -4.42
N GLY A 12 6.05 -8.53 -4.30
CA GLY A 12 6.15 -7.08 -4.19
C GLY A 12 6.54 -6.61 -2.79
N ALA A 13 7.39 -7.38 -2.07
CA ALA A 13 7.92 -7.00 -0.76
C ALA A 13 8.63 -5.63 -0.79
N ILE A 14 9.14 -5.21 -1.93
CA ILE A 14 9.73 -3.88 -2.14
C ILE A 14 8.75 -2.75 -1.76
N TYR A 15 7.44 -2.91 -1.96
CA TYR A 15 6.45 -1.91 -1.52
C TYR A 15 6.43 -1.78 0.01
N ALA A 16 6.57 -2.91 0.75
CA ALA A 16 6.66 -2.87 2.21
C ALA A 16 7.93 -2.17 2.68
N THR A 17 9.08 -2.55 2.10
CA THR A 17 10.39 -1.95 2.41
C THR A 17 10.37 -0.44 2.19
N ARG A 18 9.88 0.02 1.04
CA ARG A 18 9.78 1.45 0.72
C ARG A 18 8.78 2.18 1.64
N THR A 19 7.63 1.55 1.96
CA THR A 19 6.66 2.14 2.88
C THR A 19 7.25 2.31 4.28
N ALA A 20 7.90 1.27 4.84
CA ALA A 20 8.56 1.34 6.14
C ALA A 20 9.66 2.41 6.17
N MET A 21 10.53 2.42 5.15
CA MET A 21 11.61 3.40 5.02
C MET A 21 11.08 4.84 5.04
N HIS A 22 10.04 5.14 4.27
CA HIS A 22 9.48 6.50 4.24
C HIS A 22 8.78 6.87 5.54
N LEU A 23 8.05 5.95 6.18
CA LEU A 23 7.47 6.16 7.51
C LEU A 23 8.56 6.53 8.53
N LYS A 24 9.67 5.79 8.55
CA LYS A 24 10.81 6.07 9.43
C LYS A 24 11.47 7.42 9.13
N ARG A 25 11.69 7.75 7.86
CA ARG A 25 12.25 9.07 7.45
C ARG A 25 11.36 10.24 7.88
N LEU A 26 10.05 10.02 7.98
CA LEU A 26 9.08 11.00 8.46
C LEU A 26 8.95 11.01 9.99
N GLY A 27 9.76 10.25 10.73
CA GLY A 27 9.77 10.20 12.18
C GLY A 27 8.61 9.42 12.81
N HIS A 28 8.03 8.49 12.07
CA HIS A 28 6.95 7.64 12.57
C HIS A 28 7.48 6.33 13.18
N TYR A 29 6.70 5.76 14.10
CA TYR A 29 6.94 4.45 14.69
C TYR A 29 6.23 3.37 13.88
N VAL A 30 6.93 2.29 13.53
CA VAL A 30 6.44 1.21 12.67
C VAL A 30 6.41 -0.12 13.42
N THR A 31 5.22 -0.65 13.65
CA THR A 31 5.02 -2.03 14.12
C THR A 31 4.70 -2.91 12.91
N ALA A 32 5.59 -3.86 12.58
CA ALA A 32 5.36 -4.75 11.44
C ALA A 32 4.73 -6.07 11.87
N LEU A 33 3.71 -6.51 11.15
CA LEU A 33 3.05 -7.81 11.29
C LEU A 33 3.30 -8.62 10.01
N VAL A 34 4.29 -9.51 10.06
CA VAL A 34 4.73 -10.27 8.89
C VAL A 34 4.27 -11.72 9.00
N THR A 35 3.40 -12.15 8.10
CA THR A 35 2.91 -13.53 8.07
C THR A 35 4.04 -14.51 7.67
N PRO A 36 3.97 -15.81 8.03
CA PRO A 36 4.97 -16.78 7.58
C PRO A 36 5.18 -16.79 6.06
N PRO A 37 4.14 -16.79 5.19
CA PRO A 37 4.33 -16.62 3.76
C PRO A 37 4.96 -15.26 3.38
N GLY A 38 4.64 -14.18 4.11
CA GLY A 38 5.24 -12.86 3.89
C GLY A 38 6.74 -12.86 4.17
N ARG A 39 7.20 -13.51 5.24
CA ARG A 39 8.64 -13.68 5.51
C ARG A 39 9.35 -14.41 4.36
N GLY A 40 8.72 -15.48 3.84
CA GLY A 40 9.26 -16.20 2.69
C GLY A 40 9.41 -15.32 1.46
N VAL A 41 8.43 -14.46 1.16
CA VAL A 41 8.50 -13.54 0.02
C VAL A 41 9.56 -12.46 0.24
N VAL A 42 9.64 -11.86 1.44
CA VAL A 42 10.68 -10.87 1.79
C VAL A 42 12.08 -11.43 1.54
N ALA A 43 12.35 -12.63 2.04
CA ALA A 43 13.65 -13.28 1.85
C ALA A 43 13.90 -13.65 0.38
N TYR A 44 12.91 -14.20 -0.33
CA TYR A 44 13.05 -14.60 -1.72
C TYR A 44 13.27 -13.41 -2.67
N GLU A 45 12.65 -12.26 -2.38
CA GLU A 45 12.80 -11.01 -3.15
C GLU A 45 13.95 -10.12 -2.65
N GLU A 46 14.80 -10.64 -1.74
CA GLU A 46 15.97 -9.93 -1.18
C GLU A 46 15.61 -8.57 -0.55
N GLN A 47 14.48 -8.54 0.17
CA GLN A 47 13.95 -7.33 0.81
C GLN A 47 14.16 -7.31 2.33
N ASP A 48 15.17 -8.00 2.85
CA ASP A 48 15.46 -8.07 4.28
C ASP A 48 15.75 -6.70 4.92
N ALA A 49 16.19 -5.72 4.13
CA ALA A 49 16.31 -4.33 4.55
C ALA A 49 15.00 -3.72 5.11
N LEU A 50 13.84 -4.35 4.87
CA LEU A 50 12.57 -4.00 5.51
C LEU A 50 12.72 -3.92 7.03
N PHE A 51 13.44 -4.87 7.63
CA PHE A 51 13.54 -5.00 9.09
C PHE A 51 14.38 -3.90 9.73
N ASP A 52 15.25 -3.20 8.96
CA ASP A 52 16.00 -2.04 9.42
C ASP A 52 15.12 -0.82 9.68
N TYR A 53 13.91 -0.81 9.09
CA TYR A 53 12.93 0.28 9.19
C TYR A 53 11.74 -0.05 10.08
N VAL A 54 11.85 -1.07 10.93
CA VAL A 54 10.77 -1.54 11.82
C VAL A 54 11.21 -1.36 13.27
N ASP A 55 10.35 -0.77 14.10
CA ASP A 55 10.63 -0.58 15.53
C ASP A 55 10.19 -1.78 16.36
N GLU A 56 9.13 -2.47 15.91
CA GLU A 56 8.54 -3.59 16.64
C GLU A 56 8.04 -4.66 15.65
N LEU A 57 8.30 -5.95 15.98
CA LEU A 57 7.98 -7.09 15.13
C LEU A 57 7.31 -8.21 15.96
N PRO A 58 6.05 -8.05 16.39
CA PRO A 58 5.35 -9.06 17.16
C PRO A 58 5.11 -10.33 16.33
N ASP A 59 5.10 -11.48 17.01
CA ASP A 59 4.63 -12.72 16.40
C ASP A 59 3.14 -12.57 16.01
N VAL A 60 2.80 -12.91 14.79
CA VAL A 60 1.42 -12.87 14.29
C VAL A 60 0.46 -13.82 15.02
N LYS A 61 0.97 -14.72 15.84
CA LYS A 61 0.20 -15.58 16.76
C LYS A 61 -0.04 -14.95 18.14
N ASN A 62 0.64 -13.82 18.45
CA ASN A 62 0.55 -13.18 19.77
C ASN A 62 -0.62 -12.20 19.83
N PHE A 63 -1.79 -12.68 20.21
CA PHE A 63 -2.98 -11.83 20.39
C PHE A 63 -2.94 -10.90 21.62
N PHE A 64 -1.87 -10.97 22.44
CA PHE A 64 -1.64 -10.07 23.58
C PHE A 64 -0.78 -8.85 23.20
N ALA A 65 -0.33 -8.75 21.94
CA ALA A 65 0.37 -7.57 21.47
C ALA A 65 -0.55 -6.35 21.47
N GLU A 66 0.03 -5.16 21.69
CA GLU A 66 -0.71 -3.91 21.86
C GLU A 66 -1.64 -3.59 20.68
N CYS A 67 -1.22 -3.89 19.45
CA CYS A 67 -2.00 -3.66 18.24
C CYS A 67 -3.27 -4.53 18.11
N ALA A 68 -3.48 -5.51 18.99
CA ALA A 68 -4.74 -6.29 19.08
C ALA A 68 -5.87 -5.51 19.77
N SER A 69 -5.54 -4.40 20.46
CA SER A 69 -6.49 -3.60 21.23
C SER A 69 -6.89 -2.31 20.53
N GLY A 70 -8.18 -1.97 20.59
CA GLY A 70 -8.69 -0.69 20.10
C GLY A 70 -8.27 0.51 20.95
N SER A 71 -7.85 0.30 22.21
CA SER A 71 -7.35 1.37 23.07
C SER A 71 -5.90 1.77 22.79
N ALA A 72 -5.17 0.98 21.99
CA ALA A 72 -3.81 1.31 21.61
C ALA A 72 -3.75 2.50 20.64
N ASP A 73 -2.72 3.34 20.80
CA ASP A 73 -2.54 4.58 20.03
C ASP A 73 -1.86 4.33 18.67
N TYR A 74 -2.56 3.64 17.78
CA TYR A 74 -2.14 3.51 16.38
C TYR A 74 -2.98 4.42 15.49
N ALA A 75 -2.32 5.19 14.62
CA ALA A 75 -2.97 6.12 13.71
C ALA A 75 -3.63 5.42 12.51
N GLY A 76 -3.18 4.22 12.14
CA GLY A 76 -3.72 3.44 11.04
C GLY A 76 -2.86 2.24 10.67
N MET A 77 -3.29 1.50 9.66
CA MET A 77 -2.63 0.29 9.19
C MET A 77 -2.58 0.24 7.66
N ALA A 78 -1.43 -0.18 7.12
CA ALA A 78 -1.30 -0.58 5.73
C ALA A 78 -0.92 -2.07 5.65
N VAL A 79 -1.62 -2.85 4.82
CA VAL A 79 -1.25 -4.23 4.47
C VAL A 79 -0.64 -4.21 3.08
N VAL A 80 0.67 -4.33 3.00
CA VAL A 80 1.44 -4.17 1.76
C VAL A 80 2.67 -5.09 1.71
N PRO A 81 2.80 -5.94 0.68
CA PRO A 81 1.74 -6.31 -0.24
C PRO A 81 0.65 -7.13 0.45
N CYS A 82 -0.57 -7.08 -0.10
CA CYS A 82 -1.70 -7.82 0.45
C CYS A 82 -2.13 -8.94 -0.50
N SER A 83 -2.11 -10.20 -0.02
CA SER A 83 -2.65 -11.32 -0.78
C SER A 83 -4.18 -11.30 -0.79
N MET A 84 -4.79 -11.83 -1.86
CA MET A 84 -6.23 -11.87 -1.99
C MET A 84 -6.91 -12.70 -0.88
N GLY A 85 -6.24 -13.77 -0.41
CA GLY A 85 -6.71 -14.55 0.74
C GLY A 85 -6.72 -13.75 2.04
N THR A 86 -5.82 -12.78 2.21
CA THR A 86 -5.84 -11.87 3.35
C THR A 86 -7.03 -10.90 3.27
N ILE A 87 -7.31 -10.32 2.10
CA ILE A 87 -8.50 -9.49 1.90
C ILE A 87 -9.76 -10.28 2.21
N GLY A 88 -9.86 -11.53 1.72
CA GLY A 88 -11.01 -12.40 1.99
C GLY A 88 -11.23 -12.61 3.50
N ARG A 89 -10.18 -12.86 4.26
CA ARG A 89 -10.28 -13.01 5.74
C ARG A 89 -10.67 -11.73 6.46
N ILE A 90 -10.09 -10.59 6.08
CA ILE A 90 -10.47 -9.29 6.65
C ILE A 90 -11.96 -9.02 6.41
N THR A 91 -12.43 -9.19 5.18
CA THR A 91 -13.83 -8.92 4.82
C THR A 91 -14.82 -9.91 5.44
N ALA A 92 -14.38 -11.12 5.74
CA ALA A 92 -15.19 -12.12 6.45
C ALA A 92 -15.23 -11.91 7.98
N GLY A 93 -14.40 -11.00 8.52
CA GLY A 93 -14.32 -10.74 9.96
C GLY A 93 -13.67 -11.89 10.75
N THR A 94 -12.87 -12.74 10.11
CA THR A 94 -12.15 -13.82 10.80
C THR A 94 -10.86 -13.26 11.40
N ALA A 95 -10.73 -13.24 12.72
CA ALA A 95 -9.54 -12.79 13.43
C ALA A 95 -8.65 -13.99 13.79
N ASP A 96 -8.14 -14.71 12.79
CA ASP A 96 -7.38 -15.96 12.96
C ASP A 96 -5.87 -15.74 13.23
N ASN A 97 -5.40 -14.50 13.11
CA ASN A 97 -4.05 -14.08 13.47
C ASN A 97 -4.03 -12.58 13.81
N LEU A 98 -2.91 -12.13 14.41
CA LEU A 98 -2.75 -10.76 14.88
C LEU A 98 -2.89 -9.72 13.74
N LEU A 99 -2.42 -10.03 12.51
CA LEU A 99 -2.55 -9.13 11.38
C LEU A 99 -4.01 -8.87 11.03
N ILE A 100 -4.82 -9.93 10.91
CA ILE A 100 -6.26 -9.81 10.63
C ILE A 100 -6.97 -9.12 11.79
N ARG A 101 -6.59 -9.45 13.05
CA ARG A 101 -7.15 -8.79 14.25
C ARG A 101 -6.84 -7.28 14.26
N ALA A 102 -5.62 -6.88 13.94
CA ALA A 102 -5.25 -5.45 13.86
C ALA A 102 -6.03 -4.71 12.76
N ALA A 103 -6.25 -5.36 11.61
CA ALA A 103 -7.08 -4.82 10.54
C ALA A 103 -8.56 -4.65 10.98
N ASP A 104 -9.13 -5.65 11.69
CA ASP A 104 -10.46 -5.56 12.29
C ASP A 104 -10.56 -4.41 13.30
N VAL A 105 -9.52 -4.25 14.15
CA VAL A 105 -9.43 -3.12 15.08
C VAL A 105 -9.44 -1.78 14.34
N CYS A 106 -8.68 -1.63 13.25
CA CYS A 106 -8.68 -0.41 12.47
C CYS A 106 -10.08 -0.10 11.92
N LEU A 107 -10.78 -1.10 11.37
CA LEU A 107 -12.14 -0.90 10.83
C LEU A 107 -13.12 -0.49 11.92
N LYS A 108 -13.15 -1.18 13.08
CA LYS A 108 -14.09 -0.88 14.16
C LYS A 108 -13.84 0.47 14.84
N GLU A 109 -12.57 0.89 14.94
CA GLU A 109 -12.19 2.18 15.52
C GLU A 109 -12.19 3.33 14.49
N ARG A 110 -12.61 3.05 13.25
CA ARG A 110 -12.63 4.03 12.15
C ARG A 110 -11.26 4.63 11.83
N ARG A 111 -10.19 3.85 12.06
CA ARG A 111 -8.82 4.20 11.67
C ARG A 111 -8.57 3.82 10.21
N PRO A 112 -7.75 4.57 9.47
CA PRO A 112 -7.39 4.19 8.10
C PRO A 112 -6.85 2.77 8.03
N LEU A 113 -7.48 1.93 7.21
CA LEU A 113 -6.99 0.62 6.81
C LEU A 113 -6.77 0.62 5.31
N ILE A 114 -5.52 0.58 4.88
CA ILE A 114 -5.13 0.50 3.49
C ILE A 114 -4.71 -0.94 3.18
N VAL A 115 -5.24 -1.51 2.09
CA VAL A 115 -4.74 -2.78 1.56
C VAL A 115 -4.19 -2.56 0.16
N VAL A 116 -3.04 -3.17 -0.11
CA VAL A 116 -2.32 -3.04 -1.38
C VAL A 116 -2.28 -4.41 -2.06
N PRO A 117 -3.38 -4.81 -2.77
CA PRO A 117 -3.41 -6.09 -3.45
C PRO A 117 -2.38 -6.16 -4.56
N ARG A 118 -1.67 -7.31 -4.64
CA ARG A 118 -0.84 -7.65 -5.79
C ARG A 118 -1.25 -9.05 -6.27
N GLU A 119 -2.00 -9.07 -7.35
CA GLU A 119 -2.52 -10.28 -7.99
C GLU A 119 -2.83 -10.01 -9.46
N MET A 120 -2.67 -11.03 -10.30
CA MET A 120 -3.01 -10.96 -11.72
C MET A 120 -3.19 -12.37 -12.29
N PRO A 121 -4.33 -12.67 -12.98
CA PRO A 121 -5.55 -11.86 -13.11
C PRO A 121 -6.42 -11.89 -11.84
N TYR A 122 -7.40 -11.00 -11.72
CA TYR A 122 -8.43 -11.10 -10.69
C TYR A 122 -9.55 -12.06 -11.13
N ASN A 123 -10.06 -12.85 -10.17
CA ASN A 123 -11.32 -13.56 -10.32
C ASN A 123 -12.48 -12.80 -9.65
N LEU A 124 -13.70 -13.28 -9.84
CA LEU A 124 -14.89 -12.61 -9.30
C LEU A 124 -14.86 -12.52 -7.76
N ILE A 125 -14.40 -13.56 -7.05
CA ILE A 125 -14.29 -13.56 -5.59
C ILE A 125 -13.33 -12.45 -5.11
N HIS A 126 -12.24 -12.22 -5.84
CA HIS A 126 -11.31 -11.13 -5.52
C HIS A 126 -11.98 -9.77 -5.64
N LEU A 127 -12.71 -9.54 -6.74
CA LEU A 127 -13.42 -8.29 -7.00
C LEU A 127 -14.52 -8.05 -5.95
N ASP A 128 -15.31 -9.08 -5.61
CA ASP A 128 -16.35 -9.01 -4.59
C ASP A 128 -15.75 -8.69 -3.21
N ASN A 129 -14.65 -9.32 -2.83
CA ASN A 129 -13.98 -9.04 -1.56
C ASN A 129 -13.43 -7.62 -1.51
N MET A 130 -12.82 -7.10 -2.58
CA MET A 130 -12.39 -5.70 -2.64
C MET A 130 -13.57 -4.73 -2.54
N THR A 131 -14.69 -5.04 -3.19
CA THR A 131 -15.93 -4.27 -3.08
C THR A 131 -16.48 -4.27 -1.64
N ARG A 132 -16.50 -5.44 -0.99
CA ARG A 132 -16.94 -5.57 0.41
C ARG A 132 -16.05 -4.78 1.35
N LEU A 133 -14.72 -4.88 1.20
CA LEU A 133 -13.77 -4.13 2.00
C LEU A 133 -13.98 -2.62 1.86
N THR A 134 -14.17 -2.13 0.63
CA THR A 134 -14.43 -0.71 0.39
C THR A 134 -15.72 -0.25 1.06
N ARG A 135 -16.79 -1.05 1.02
CA ARG A 135 -18.05 -0.76 1.74
C ARG A 135 -17.88 -0.75 3.26
N GLN A 136 -16.96 -1.53 3.80
CA GLN A 136 -16.61 -1.58 5.23
C GLN A 136 -15.71 -0.40 5.68
N GLY A 137 -15.27 0.45 4.74
CA GLY A 137 -14.43 1.62 5.03
C GLY A 137 -12.94 1.40 4.82
N GLY A 138 -12.52 0.22 4.35
CA GLY A 138 -11.14 -0.03 3.94
C GLY A 138 -10.82 0.63 2.60
N ILE A 139 -9.56 0.99 2.40
CA ILE A 139 -9.06 1.62 1.18
C ILE A 139 -8.23 0.61 0.39
N VAL A 140 -8.66 0.34 -0.84
CA VAL A 140 -7.94 -0.57 -1.75
C VAL A 140 -7.06 0.27 -2.68
N ILE A 141 -5.75 0.11 -2.57
CA ILE A 141 -4.75 0.73 -3.46
C ILE A 141 -4.01 -0.40 -4.17
N PRO A 142 -4.34 -0.72 -5.43
CA PRO A 142 -3.63 -1.78 -6.12
C PRO A 142 -2.14 -1.43 -6.30
N ALA A 143 -1.27 -2.46 -6.29
CA ALA A 143 0.16 -2.31 -6.56
C ALA A 143 0.39 -1.99 -8.06
N SER A 144 -0.12 -0.85 -8.50
CA SER A 144 -0.17 -0.41 -9.90
C SER A 144 0.48 0.97 -10.03
N PRO A 145 1.79 1.03 -10.29
CA PRO A 145 2.52 2.29 -10.49
C PRO A 145 1.94 3.13 -11.62
N HIS A 146 2.04 4.46 -11.49
CA HIS A 146 1.77 5.35 -12.60
C HIS A 146 3.08 5.77 -13.28
N PHE A 147 3.00 6.19 -14.56
CA PHE A 147 4.17 6.46 -15.39
C PHE A 147 4.25 7.89 -15.94
N TYR A 148 3.28 8.75 -15.62
CA TYR A 148 3.28 10.14 -16.12
C TYR A 148 4.45 10.98 -15.54
N ASP A 149 5.00 10.59 -14.38
CA ASP A 149 6.19 11.21 -13.78
C ASP A 149 7.51 10.70 -14.38
N ARG A 150 7.42 9.73 -15.32
CA ARG A 150 8.57 9.12 -16.00
C ARG A 150 9.58 8.53 -15.03
N PRO A 151 9.18 7.56 -14.17
CA PRO A 151 10.09 6.90 -13.23
C PRO A 151 11.30 6.33 -13.97
N LYS A 152 12.49 6.42 -13.36
CA LYS A 152 13.76 5.99 -13.94
C LYS A 152 14.19 4.63 -13.43
N THR A 153 13.80 4.31 -12.21
CA THR A 153 14.14 3.08 -11.51
C THR A 153 12.88 2.34 -11.09
N ILE A 154 13.04 1.11 -10.63
CA ILE A 154 11.93 0.33 -10.03
C ILE A 154 11.45 1.04 -8.76
N GLU A 155 12.36 1.55 -7.95
CA GLU A 155 12.05 2.27 -6.71
C GLU A 155 11.23 3.53 -6.99
N ASP A 156 11.57 4.30 -8.03
CA ASP A 156 10.78 5.46 -8.44
C ASP A 156 9.34 5.05 -8.78
N ALA A 157 9.18 3.94 -9.51
CA ALA A 157 7.85 3.43 -9.87
C ALA A 157 7.08 2.95 -8.63
N VAL A 158 7.73 2.20 -7.75
CA VAL A 158 7.16 1.73 -6.47
C VAL A 158 6.73 2.90 -5.60
N ASP A 159 7.54 3.95 -5.51
CA ASP A 159 7.25 5.13 -4.69
C ASP A 159 6.00 5.89 -5.15
N THR A 160 5.56 5.73 -6.39
CA THR A 160 4.29 6.29 -6.85
C THR A 160 3.08 5.70 -6.12
N VAL A 161 3.14 4.41 -5.79
CA VAL A 161 2.13 3.70 -4.99
C VAL A 161 2.33 4.01 -3.50
N VAL A 162 3.58 3.98 -3.02
CA VAL A 162 3.92 4.27 -1.62
C VAL A 162 3.45 5.67 -1.21
N ALA A 163 3.62 6.67 -2.07
CA ALA A 163 3.10 8.02 -1.83
C ALA A 163 1.58 8.02 -1.58
N LYS A 164 0.81 7.21 -2.33
CA LYS A 164 -0.64 7.07 -2.11
C LYS A 164 -0.94 6.37 -0.79
N ILE A 165 -0.18 5.34 -0.43
CA ILE A 165 -0.34 4.65 0.87
C ILE A 165 -0.16 5.66 2.00
N LEU A 166 0.93 6.42 2.01
CA LEU A 166 1.26 7.36 3.07
C LEU A 166 0.28 8.53 3.14
N MET A 167 -0.19 9.01 1.98
CA MET A 167 -1.23 10.04 1.92
C MET A 167 -2.52 9.57 2.60
N HIS A 168 -2.99 8.37 2.27
CA HIS A 168 -4.22 7.83 2.84
C HIS A 168 -4.08 7.37 4.30
N LEU A 169 -2.86 7.05 4.76
CA LEU A 169 -2.55 6.85 6.18
C LEU A 169 -2.57 8.16 6.98
N GLY A 170 -2.55 9.32 6.33
CA GLY A 170 -2.35 10.60 7.00
C GLY A 170 -0.91 10.79 7.52
N ALA A 171 0.04 10.05 6.96
CA ALA A 171 1.44 10.06 7.40
C ALA A 171 2.25 11.25 6.85
N LEU A 172 1.76 11.94 5.81
CA LEU A 172 2.43 13.07 5.17
C LEU A 172 2.08 14.39 5.89
N ALA A 173 2.56 14.57 7.12
CA ALA A 173 2.40 15.81 7.85
C ALA A 173 3.29 16.93 7.25
N GLY A 174 2.80 18.17 7.27
CA GLY A 174 3.60 19.34 6.88
C GLY A 174 3.87 19.47 5.37
N GLY A 175 3.14 18.74 4.51
CA GLY A 175 3.30 18.84 3.06
C GLY A 175 4.51 18.09 2.50
N ALA A 176 5.02 17.09 3.23
CA ALA A 176 6.08 16.22 2.73
C ALA A 176 5.65 15.53 1.41
N GLU A 177 6.44 15.70 0.35
CA GLU A 177 6.21 15.10 -0.96
C GLU A 177 7.22 13.96 -1.18
N ILE A 178 6.72 12.77 -1.52
CA ILE A 178 7.55 11.64 -1.96
C ILE A 178 7.61 11.61 -3.49
N VAL A 179 6.48 11.94 -4.12
CA VAL A 179 6.33 12.03 -5.57
C VAL A 179 5.72 13.39 -5.93
N LYS A 180 6.17 13.99 -7.00
CA LYS A 180 5.67 15.30 -7.44
C LYS A 180 4.19 15.22 -7.80
N PRO A 181 3.34 16.12 -7.30
CA PRO A 181 1.93 16.13 -7.64
C PRO A 181 1.73 16.47 -9.12
N TRP A 182 0.73 15.83 -9.74
CA TRP A 182 0.36 16.13 -11.12
C TRP A 182 -0.12 17.59 -11.26
N LYS A 183 0.58 18.38 -12.08
CA LYS A 183 0.26 19.80 -12.35
C LYS A 183 -0.38 20.03 -13.72
N GLY A 184 -0.80 18.98 -14.40
CA GLY A 184 -1.31 19.04 -15.76
C GLY A 184 -0.20 19.05 -16.82
N ILE A 185 -0.58 18.81 -18.08
CA ILE A 185 0.29 18.93 -19.25
C ILE A 185 -0.37 19.91 -20.21
N LYS A 186 0.39 20.88 -20.70
CA LYS A 186 -0.02 21.68 -21.87
C LYS A 186 0.20 20.81 -23.10
N ILE A 187 -0.87 20.30 -23.69
CA ILE A 187 -0.82 19.60 -24.97
C ILE A 187 -0.82 20.69 -26.07
N GLU A 188 0.36 20.95 -26.63
CA GLU A 188 0.41 21.75 -27.85
C GLU A 188 -0.23 20.92 -28.97
N SER A 189 -1.33 21.41 -29.55
CA SER A 189 -2.01 20.79 -30.69
C SER A 189 -1.09 20.82 -31.91
N SER A 190 -0.30 19.77 -32.13
CA SER A 190 0.45 19.58 -33.37
C SER A 190 -0.48 19.12 -34.51
N VAL A 191 -1.53 19.88 -34.78
CA VAL A 191 -2.25 19.74 -36.04
C VAL A 191 -1.40 20.42 -37.12
N LYS A 192 -0.49 19.68 -37.72
CA LYS A 192 0.14 20.12 -38.97
C LYS A 192 -0.97 20.29 -39.99
N LYS A 193 -1.31 21.58 -40.30
CA LYS A 193 -2.13 21.92 -41.46
C LYS A 193 -1.39 21.44 -42.71
N THR A 194 -1.82 20.34 -43.27
CA THR A 194 -1.36 19.84 -44.56
C THR A 194 -1.82 20.87 -45.58
N LYS A 195 -0.91 21.76 -46.01
CA LYS A 195 -1.17 22.67 -47.13
C LYS A 195 -1.41 21.81 -48.38
N ALA A 196 -2.67 21.76 -48.82
CA ALA A 196 -3.01 21.23 -50.12
C ALA A 196 -2.26 22.02 -51.18
N LYS A 197 -1.28 21.42 -51.85
CA LYS A 197 -0.68 21.95 -53.04
C LYS A 197 -1.73 21.86 -54.16
N GLY A 198 -2.45 22.97 -54.42
CA GLY A 198 -3.28 23.11 -55.60
C GLY A 198 -2.41 22.99 -56.85
N LYS A 199 -2.66 21.98 -57.65
CA LYS A 199 -2.18 21.90 -59.03
C LYS A 199 -2.89 22.99 -59.81
N LYS A 200 -2.14 23.99 -60.26
CA LYS A 200 -2.56 24.81 -61.40
C LYS A 200 -2.13 24.14 -62.69
N LYS A 201 -3.09 23.88 -63.54
CA LYS A 201 -2.86 23.64 -64.97
C LYS A 201 -2.51 24.99 -65.68
#